data_fb46da5eba52c7646250bdc10c29b6b9
#
_entry.id   fb46da5eba52c7646250bdc10c29b6b9
#
_cell.length_a   1.000
_cell.length_b   1.000
_cell.length_c   1.000
_cell.angle_alpha   90.00
_cell.angle_beta   90.00
_cell.angle_gamma   90.00
#
_symmetry.space_group_name_H-M   'P 1'
#
loop_
_entity.id
_entity.type
_entity.pdbx_description
1 polymer ?
#
loop_
_entity_poly.entity_id
_entity_poly.type
_entity_poly.pdbx_seq_one_letter_code
_entity_poly.pdbx_strand_id
1 'polypeptide(L)'
;MKNTTNTLIENLKKQIKRRKETHNEYFDIACKGWEDTLDKMIWSFQQLVFDNWEAQYQHGTPEYDWSSAEDYVDPNTGKTEKTYRMVDKNPTEHWTDYEGMRLHEERIQEGLELFGKYYRHLWD
;
A
#
# COMPACT_ATOMS: atom_id res chain seq x y z
N MET A 1 4.87 -15.60 0.07
CA MET A 1 4.34 -14.46 -0.69
C MET A 1 5.31 -13.29 -0.82
N LYS A 2 5.92 -12.80 0.27
CA LYS A 2 6.92 -11.71 0.19
C LYS A 2 8.12 -12.08 -0.70
N ASN A 3 8.60 -13.34 -0.65
CA ASN A 3 9.72 -13.81 -1.48
C ASN A 3 9.37 -13.81 -2.98
N THR A 4 8.14 -14.18 -3.34
CA THR A 4 7.68 -14.15 -4.74
C THR A 4 7.64 -12.72 -5.27
N THR A 5 7.14 -11.77 -4.46
CA THR A 5 7.10 -10.36 -4.83
C THR A 5 8.51 -9.78 -4.98
N ASN A 6 9.44 -10.13 -4.09
CA ASN A 6 10.85 -9.73 -4.20
C ASN A 6 11.50 -10.26 -5.48
N THR A 7 11.22 -11.52 -5.85
CA THR A 7 11.71 -12.12 -7.09
C THR A 7 11.18 -11.35 -8.31
N LEU A 8 9.91 -10.96 -8.28
CA LEU A 8 9.30 -10.17 -9.36
C LEU A 8 9.97 -8.78 -9.49
N ILE A 9 10.21 -8.11 -8.38
CA ILE A 9 10.92 -6.82 -8.35
C ILE A 9 12.33 -6.97 -8.97
N GLU A 10 13.07 -7.99 -8.59
CA GLU A 10 14.39 -8.28 -9.15
C GLU A 10 14.33 -8.53 -10.65
N ASN A 11 13.35 -9.28 -11.13
CA ASN A 11 13.16 -9.52 -12.57
C ASN A 11 12.86 -8.24 -13.33
N LEU A 12 12.03 -7.36 -12.79
CA LEU A 12 11.74 -6.06 -13.39
C LEU A 12 12.99 -5.19 -13.48
N LYS A 13 13.80 -5.14 -12.45
CA LYS A 13 15.07 -4.42 -12.42
C LYS A 13 16.05 -4.97 -13.46
N LYS A 14 16.15 -6.29 -13.61
CA LYS A 14 16.99 -6.94 -14.61
C LYS A 14 16.54 -6.58 -16.03
N GLN A 15 15.24 -6.50 -16.29
CA GLN A 15 14.73 -6.06 -17.59
C GLN A 15 15.18 -4.64 -17.93
N ILE A 16 15.07 -3.71 -16.98
CA ILE A 16 15.52 -2.34 -17.17
C ILE A 16 16.99 -2.29 -17.52
N LYS A 17 17.82 -2.99 -16.74
CA LYS A 17 19.26 -3.05 -16.96
C LYS A 17 19.63 -3.63 -18.32
N ARG A 18 19.02 -4.75 -18.71
CA ARG A 18 19.27 -5.41 -19.99
C ARG A 18 18.92 -4.50 -21.16
N ARG A 19 17.80 -3.77 -21.08
CA ARG A 19 17.41 -2.82 -22.13
C ARG A 19 18.42 -1.69 -22.26
N LYS A 20 18.89 -1.14 -21.17
CA LYS A 20 19.91 -0.08 -21.16
C LYS A 20 21.22 -0.53 -21.80
N GLU A 21 21.64 -1.76 -21.57
CA GLU A 21 22.88 -2.32 -22.10
C GLU A 21 22.85 -2.60 -23.59
N THR A 22 21.66 -2.87 -24.16
CA THR A 22 21.51 -3.30 -25.56
C THR A 22 21.07 -2.19 -26.52
N HIS A 23 20.97 -0.96 -26.04
CA HIS A 23 20.35 0.13 -26.82
C HIS A 23 21.33 1.01 -27.60
N ASN A 24 20.83 1.55 -28.74
CA ASN A 24 21.31 2.76 -29.35
C ASN A 24 20.41 3.95 -28.99
N GLU A 25 20.75 5.17 -29.37
CA GLU A 25 20.02 6.40 -29.03
C GLU A 25 18.54 6.37 -29.44
N TYR A 26 18.21 5.81 -30.59
CA TYR A 26 16.81 5.71 -31.05
C TYR A 26 15.98 4.80 -30.16
N PHE A 27 16.59 3.73 -29.74
CA PHE A 27 15.94 2.76 -28.89
C PHE A 27 15.72 3.34 -27.49
N ASP A 28 16.68 4.10 -26.97
CA ASP A 28 16.56 4.75 -25.66
C ASP A 28 15.37 5.71 -25.61
N ILE A 29 15.16 6.51 -26.65
CA ILE A 29 14.00 7.41 -26.72
C ILE A 29 12.68 6.61 -26.71
N ALA A 30 12.63 5.55 -27.48
CA ALA A 30 11.43 4.69 -27.56
C ALA A 30 11.16 3.94 -26.25
N CYS A 31 12.20 3.58 -25.50
CA CYS A 31 12.09 2.78 -24.28
C CYS A 31 11.90 3.60 -23.00
N LYS A 32 12.10 4.91 -23.03
CA LYS A 32 11.97 5.77 -21.84
C LYS A 32 10.60 5.63 -21.18
N GLY A 33 9.53 5.64 -21.96
CA GLY A 33 8.18 5.45 -21.46
C GLY A 33 7.97 4.08 -20.84
N TRP A 34 8.60 3.05 -21.40
CA TRP A 34 8.55 1.70 -20.85
C TRP A 34 9.31 1.59 -19.53
N GLU A 35 10.48 2.20 -19.42
CA GLU A 35 11.23 2.25 -18.16
C GLU A 35 10.42 2.96 -17.06
N ASP A 36 9.79 4.08 -17.38
CA ASP A 36 8.94 4.79 -16.43
C ASP A 36 7.77 3.92 -15.96
N THR A 37 7.17 3.15 -16.86
CA THR A 37 6.10 2.20 -16.54
C THR A 37 6.61 1.10 -15.61
N LEU A 38 7.78 0.54 -15.88
CA LEU A 38 8.41 -0.48 -15.02
C LEU A 38 8.73 0.09 -13.64
N ASP A 39 9.23 1.31 -13.57
CA ASP A 39 9.52 1.97 -12.29
C ASP A 39 8.26 2.16 -11.44
N LYS A 40 7.14 2.50 -12.04
CA LYS A 40 5.85 2.60 -11.34
C LYS A 40 5.41 1.25 -10.78
N MET A 41 5.56 0.16 -11.54
CA MET A 41 5.26 -1.19 -11.08
C MET A 41 6.15 -1.59 -9.91
N ILE A 42 7.46 -1.34 -10.02
CA ILE A 42 8.45 -1.66 -8.97
C ILE A 42 8.09 -0.91 -7.69
N TRP A 43 7.82 0.38 -7.78
CA TRP A 43 7.46 1.20 -6.63
C TRP A 43 6.22 0.64 -5.92
N SER A 44 5.18 0.27 -6.68
CA SER A 44 3.94 -0.29 -6.12
C SER A 44 4.19 -1.61 -5.39
N PHE A 45 4.96 -2.52 -5.98
CA PHE A 45 5.31 -3.78 -5.33
C PHE A 45 6.16 -3.56 -4.08
N GLN A 46 7.06 -2.58 -4.08
CA GLN A 46 7.86 -2.24 -2.89
C GLN A 46 6.97 -1.78 -1.74
N GLN A 47 5.91 -1.00 -2.01
CA GLN A 47 4.96 -0.60 -0.99
C GLN A 47 4.26 -1.82 -0.35
N LEU A 48 3.86 -2.78 -1.17
CA LEU A 48 3.19 -3.99 -0.71
C LEU A 48 4.12 -4.94 0.05
N VAL A 49 5.39 -5.02 -0.35
CA VAL A 49 6.38 -5.86 0.34
C VAL A 49 6.69 -5.32 1.73
N PHE A 50 6.91 -4.04 1.87
CA PHE A 50 7.26 -3.42 3.15
C PHE A 50 6.05 -3.24 4.06
N ASP A 51 4.86 -3.09 3.49
CA ASP A 51 3.55 -3.08 4.16
C ASP A 51 3.47 -2.16 5.40
N ASN A 52 4.23 -1.06 5.39
CA ASN A 52 4.23 -0.08 6.48
C ASN A 52 4.11 1.37 5.98
N TRP A 53 3.73 1.54 4.72
CA TRP A 53 3.63 2.86 4.10
C TRP A 53 2.60 3.77 4.77
N GLU A 54 1.58 3.19 5.41
CA GLU A 54 0.51 3.93 6.06
C GLU A 54 0.99 4.69 7.30
N ALA A 55 2.05 4.21 7.95
CA ALA A 55 2.56 4.79 9.19
C ALA A 55 2.98 6.26 9.03
N GLN A 56 3.51 6.65 7.88
CA GLN A 56 3.93 8.02 7.61
C GLN A 56 2.78 9.04 7.62
N TYR A 57 1.54 8.56 7.44
CA TYR A 57 0.33 9.38 7.42
C TYR A 57 -0.39 9.41 8.76
N GLN A 58 0.09 8.66 9.74
CA GLN A 58 -0.46 8.62 11.09
C GLN A 58 0.44 9.44 12.02
N HIS A 59 -0.14 10.44 12.66
CA HIS A 59 0.59 11.37 13.52
C HIS A 59 0.06 11.32 14.94
N GLY A 60 0.98 11.29 15.90
CA GLY A 60 0.66 11.17 17.32
C GLY A 60 0.32 9.73 17.71
N THR A 61 0.08 9.54 19.00
CA THR A 61 -0.26 8.23 19.57
C THR A 61 -1.61 8.33 20.25
N PRO A 62 -2.63 7.61 19.76
CA PRO A 62 -3.93 7.59 20.43
C PRO A 62 -3.87 6.85 21.76
N GLU A 63 -4.56 7.36 22.75
CA GLU A 63 -4.77 6.70 24.03
C GLU A 63 -6.25 6.38 24.19
N TYR A 64 -6.57 5.12 24.45
CA TYR A 64 -7.95 4.67 24.58
C TYR A 64 -8.26 4.22 25.99
N ASP A 65 -9.48 4.54 26.44
CA ASP A 65 -10.03 4.09 27.72
C ASP A 65 -11.18 3.13 27.43
N TRP A 66 -11.11 1.94 28.02
CA TRP A 66 -12.13 0.90 27.90
C TRP A 66 -12.92 0.72 29.20
N SER A 67 -12.76 1.61 30.20
CA SER A 67 -13.38 1.46 31.51
C SER A 67 -14.88 1.78 31.53
N SER A 68 -15.40 2.48 30.51
CA SER A 68 -16.82 2.79 30.40
C SER A 68 -17.61 1.53 30.07
N ALA A 69 -18.46 1.10 31.02
CA ALA A 69 -19.34 -0.05 30.84
C ALA A 69 -20.79 0.40 30.67
N GLU A 70 -21.45 -0.12 29.66
CA GLU A 70 -22.88 0.09 29.42
C GLU A 70 -23.61 -1.26 29.45
N ASP A 71 -24.81 -1.26 30.02
CA ASP A 71 -25.64 -2.47 30.00
C ASP A 71 -26.27 -2.64 28.63
N TYR A 72 -26.11 -3.84 28.08
CA TYR A 72 -26.73 -4.24 26.82
C TYR A 72 -27.66 -5.43 27.06
N VAL A 73 -28.90 -5.29 26.61
CA VAL A 73 -29.88 -6.39 26.68
C VAL A 73 -29.94 -7.07 25.31
N ASP A 74 -29.57 -8.35 25.28
CA ASP A 74 -29.67 -9.14 24.06
C ASP A 74 -31.17 -9.36 23.73
N PRO A 75 -31.65 -8.87 22.57
CA PRO A 75 -33.05 -9.01 22.19
C PRO A 75 -33.47 -10.45 21.93
N ASN A 76 -32.53 -11.36 21.70
CA ASN A 76 -32.85 -12.78 21.44
C ASN A 76 -32.91 -13.61 22.70
N THR A 77 -32.09 -13.30 23.70
CA THR A 77 -32.00 -14.10 24.94
C THR A 77 -32.57 -13.40 26.17
N GLY A 78 -32.78 -12.09 26.11
CA GLY A 78 -33.17 -11.26 27.22
C GLY A 78 -32.12 -11.09 28.31
N LYS A 79 -30.91 -11.62 28.10
CA LYS A 79 -29.81 -11.50 29.05
C LYS A 79 -29.19 -10.12 28.98
N THR A 80 -28.85 -9.57 30.15
CA THR A 80 -28.12 -8.33 30.27
C THR A 80 -26.60 -8.62 30.27
N GLU A 81 -25.90 -8.04 29.33
CA GLU A 81 -24.43 -8.14 29.22
C GLU A 81 -23.83 -6.76 29.32
N LYS A 82 -22.60 -6.68 29.84
CA LYS A 82 -21.86 -5.42 29.85
C LYS A 82 -21.06 -5.27 28.57
N THR A 83 -21.25 -4.15 27.89
CA THR A 83 -20.44 -3.75 26.75
C THR A 83 -19.51 -2.62 27.18
N TYR A 84 -18.27 -2.66 26.69
CA TYR A 84 -17.28 -1.64 26.98
C TYR A 84 -17.14 -0.75 25.76
N ARG A 85 -17.18 0.55 25.99
CA ARG A 85 -17.04 1.55 24.96
C ARG A 85 -15.60 2.05 24.92
N MET A 86 -15.01 2.06 23.72
CA MET A 86 -13.71 2.69 23.51
C MET A 86 -13.87 4.21 23.52
N VAL A 87 -13.17 4.88 24.43
CA VAL A 87 -13.15 6.33 24.52
C VAL A 87 -11.75 6.82 24.17
N ASP A 88 -11.66 7.72 23.22
CA ASP A 88 -10.41 8.38 22.86
C ASP A 88 -10.10 9.47 23.89
N LYS A 89 -9.01 9.29 24.65
CA LYS A 89 -8.62 10.21 25.74
C LYS A 89 -7.91 11.45 25.24
N ASN A 90 -7.32 11.41 24.04
CA ASN A 90 -6.49 12.49 23.49
C ASN A 90 -6.79 12.80 22.03
N PRO A 91 -8.05 13.11 21.68
CA PRO A 91 -8.47 13.23 20.27
C PRO A 91 -7.77 14.36 19.50
N THR A 92 -7.21 15.34 20.20
CA THR A 92 -6.48 16.46 19.58
C THR A 92 -4.98 16.22 19.45
N GLU A 93 -4.46 15.16 20.04
CA GLU A 93 -3.03 14.83 20.06
C GLU A 93 -2.60 13.83 18.99
N HIS A 94 -3.54 13.28 18.26
CA HIS A 94 -3.27 12.39 17.14
C HIS A 94 -4.21 12.68 15.98
N TRP A 95 -3.75 12.41 14.78
CA TRP A 95 -4.55 12.59 13.57
C TRP A 95 -3.97 11.74 12.44
N THR A 96 -4.78 11.48 11.46
CA THR A 96 -4.39 10.72 10.26
C THR A 96 -4.57 11.60 9.03
N ASP A 97 -3.55 11.64 8.19
CA ASP A 97 -3.61 12.31 6.88
C ASP A 97 -4.29 11.37 5.87
N TYR A 98 -5.61 11.38 5.87
CA TYR A 98 -6.40 10.54 4.97
C TYR A 98 -6.22 10.91 3.50
N GLU A 99 -6.04 12.17 3.21
CA GLU A 99 -5.80 12.62 1.83
C GLU A 99 -4.46 12.12 1.30
N GLY A 100 -3.41 12.21 2.12
CA GLY A 100 -2.11 11.66 1.78
C GLY A 100 -2.17 10.15 1.58
N MET A 101 -2.89 9.42 2.44
CA MET A 101 -3.10 7.98 2.29
C MET A 101 -3.83 7.65 0.98
N ARG A 102 -4.88 8.40 0.66
CA ARG A 102 -5.65 8.19 -0.56
C ARG A 102 -4.80 8.36 -1.81
N LEU A 103 -4.00 9.41 -1.86
CA LEU A 103 -3.11 9.67 -3.00
C LEU A 103 -2.03 8.60 -3.13
N HIS A 104 -1.48 8.14 -2.01
CA HIS A 104 -0.50 7.06 -1.98
C HIS A 104 -1.10 5.75 -2.49
N GLU A 105 -2.30 5.41 -2.03
CA GLU A 105 -3.02 4.22 -2.46
C GLU A 105 -3.37 4.27 -3.95
N GLU A 106 -3.79 5.42 -4.46
CA GLU A 106 -4.04 5.60 -5.89
C GLU A 106 -2.76 5.34 -6.72
N ARG A 107 -1.62 5.77 -6.22
CA ARG A 107 -0.33 5.53 -6.89
C ARG A 107 0.04 4.05 -6.87
N ILE A 108 -0.22 3.34 -5.76
CA ILE A 108 -0.05 1.88 -5.70
C ILE A 108 -0.95 1.22 -6.73
N GLN A 109 -2.21 1.61 -6.78
CA GLN A 109 -3.20 1.05 -7.70
C GLN A 109 -2.80 1.28 -9.17
N GLU A 110 -2.28 2.45 -9.50
CA GLU A 110 -1.77 2.75 -10.84
C GLU A 110 -0.69 1.73 -11.26
N GLY A 111 0.27 1.46 -10.39
CA GLY A 111 1.33 0.48 -10.68
C GLY A 111 0.80 -0.93 -10.85
N LEU A 112 -0.19 -1.33 -10.05
CA LEU A 112 -0.82 -2.65 -10.16
C LEU A 112 -1.62 -2.79 -11.46
N GLU A 113 -2.32 -1.74 -11.88
CA GLU A 113 -3.06 -1.72 -13.15
C GLU A 113 -2.12 -1.80 -14.34
N LEU A 114 -0.99 -1.10 -14.29
CA LEU A 114 0.04 -1.19 -15.32
C LEU A 114 0.63 -2.60 -15.39
N PHE A 115 0.86 -3.23 -14.24
CA PHE A 115 1.32 -4.61 -14.19
C PHE A 115 0.31 -5.56 -14.87
N GLY A 116 -0.96 -5.44 -14.56
CA GLY A 116 -2.01 -6.26 -15.19
C GLY A 116 -2.10 -6.04 -16.69
N LYS A 117 -1.97 -4.79 -17.12
CA LYS A 117 -2.05 -4.42 -18.56
C LYS A 117 -0.88 -4.99 -19.36
N TYR A 118 0.32 -4.96 -18.80
CA TYR A 118 1.54 -5.33 -19.52
C TYR A 118 2.13 -6.66 -19.07
N TYR A 119 1.40 -7.46 -18.31
CA TYR A 119 1.89 -8.72 -17.73
C TYR A 119 2.59 -9.63 -18.74
N ARG A 120 2.00 -9.80 -19.92
CA ARG A 120 2.56 -10.68 -20.95
C ARG A 120 3.89 -10.19 -21.53
N HIS A 121 4.12 -8.87 -21.51
CA HIS A 121 5.33 -8.26 -22.04
C HIS A 121 6.53 -8.34 -21.09
N LEU A 122 6.30 -8.72 -19.81
CA LEU A 122 7.35 -8.81 -18.81
C LEU A 122 8.23 -10.06 -18.99
N TRP A 123 7.75 -11.06 -19.72
CA TRP A 123 8.41 -12.34 -19.88
C TRP A 123 9.14 -12.50 -21.22
N ASP A 124 9.03 -11.55 -22.11
CA ASP A 124 9.61 -11.59 -23.45
C ASP A 124 11.06 -11.04 -23.50
#